data_20f9dd831c2cb63166f30120b2e90103
#
_entry.id   20f9dd831c2cb63166f30120b2e90103
#
_cell.length_a   1.000
_cell.length_b   1.000
_cell.length_c   1.000
_cell.angle_alpha   90.00
_cell.angle_beta   90.00
_cell.angle_gamma   90.00
#
_symmetry.space_group_name_H-M   'P 1'
#
loop_
_entity.id
_entity.type
_entity.pdbx_description
1 polymer ?
#
loop_
_entity_poly.entity_id
_entity_poly.type
_entity_poly.pdbx_seq_one_letter_code
_entity_poly.pdbx_strand_id
1 'polypeptide(L)'
;EYANKLYGDLRYGSEFERWQALNLVKKTLENISSRMNSLYLYTPNDYTWKFADGFLETPMNNSQYLFETDTVPFLQIVLSGSIDYYTPYINNSFFSREDILKSIEYGALPSFILTWVDNYKIKKTPLWDYPSTKFADWKEKILEVYNEINDALKNVRGYKIVDRIVLEPGVVLVVYENKKAILVNYTNDIYKFDKKLVNPRS
;
A
#
# COMPACT_ATOMS: atom_id res chain seq x y z
N GLU A 1 12.10 4.59 -7.67
CA GLU A 1 12.81 3.27 -7.79
C GLU A 1 14.28 3.30 -7.33
N TYR A 2 14.78 4.43 -6.83
CA TYR A 2 16.14 4.51 -6.30
C TYR A 2 16.28 3.55 -5.11
N ALA A 3 17.33 2.74 -5.14
CA ALA A 3 17.65 1.78 -4.10
C ALA A 3 16.79 0.50 -4.02
N ASN A 4 15.89 0.24 -4.95
CA ASN A 4 15.15 -1.02 -4.97
C ASN A 4 16.02 -2.22 -5.34
N LYS A 5 17.12 -1.97 -6.02
CA LYS A 5 18.09 -3.01 -6.40
C LYS A 5 19.51 -2.55 -6.07
N LEU A 6 20.24 -3.39 -5.34
CA LEU A 6 21.66 -3.17 -5.07
C LEU A 6 22.49 -3.99 -6.04
N TYR A 7 23.28 -3.31 -6.81
CA TYR A 7 24.23 -3.92 -7.75
C TYR A 7 25.66 -3.76 -7.24
N GLY A 8 26.45 -4.81 -7.40
CA GLY A 8 27.89 -4.73 -7.33
C GLY A 8 28.46 -4.46 -8.72
N ASP A 9 29.67 -3.94 -8.79
CA ASP A 9 30.49 -3.86 -9.99
C ASP A 9 31.70 -4.75 -9.80
N LEU A 10 31.83 -5.81 -10.59
CA LEU A 10 32.92 -6.77 -10.50
C LEU A 10 33.94 -6.60 -11.63
N ARG A 11 33.91 -5.46 -12.34
CA ARG A 11 34.90 -5.18 -13.38
C ARG A 11 36.28 -5.00 -12.76
N TYR A 12 37.29 -5.66 -13.38
CA TYR A 12 38.67 -5.64 -12.91
C TYR A 12 39.15 -4.19 -12.70
N GLY A 13 39.70 -3.92 -11.52
CA GLY A 13 40.20 -2.59 -11.15
C GLY A 13 39.13 -1.57 -10.72
N SER A 14 37.88 -1.99 -10.65
CA SER A 14 36.73 -1.18 -10.23
C SER A 14 35.76 -1.97 -9.37
N GLU A 15 36.28 -2.96 -8.65
CA GLU A 15 35.47 -3.83 -7.83
C GLU A 15 34.67 -3.01 -6.79
N PHE A 16 33.36 -3.14 -6.84
CA PHE A 16 32.42 -2.48 -5.94
C PHE A 16 31.38 -3.50 -5.46
N GLU A 17 31.48 -3.88 -4.22
CA GLU A 17 30.62 -4.91 -3.67
C GLU A 17 29.22 -4.39 -3.28
N ARG A 18 28.24 -5.27 -3.22
CA ARG A 18 26.85 -4.92 -2.85
C ARG A 18 26.74 -4.24 -1.49
N TRP A 19 27.57 -4.60 -0.52
CA TRP A 19 27.56 -3.95 0.79
C TRP A 19 28.05 -2.50 0.72
N GLN A 20 29.00 -2.19 -0.18
CA GLN A 20 29.46 -0.82 -0.44
C GLN A 20 28.35 0.00 -1.10
N ALA A 21 27.60 -0.61 -2.06
CA ALA A 21 26.42 -0.01 -2.65
C ALA A 21 25.35 0.29 -1.58
N LEU A 22 25.09 -0.66 -0.67
CA LEU A 22 24.19 -0.48 0.44
C LEU A 22 24.57 0.72 1.33
N ASN A 23 25.84 0.83 1.68
CA ASN A 23 26.32 1.94 2.51
C ASN A 23 26.20 3.29 1.79
N LEU A 24 26.47 3.31 0.49
CA LEU A 24 26.30 4.52 -0.32
C LEU A 24 24.82 4.94 -0.38
N VAL A 25 23.92 4.00 -0.63
CA VAL A 25 22.46 4.25 -0.63
C VAL A 25 21.99 4.79 0.72
N LYS A 26 22.36 4.14 1.82
CA LYS A 26 22.00 4.60 3.18
C LYS A 26 22.50 6.03 3.44
N LYS A 27 23.74 6.33 3.13
CA LYS A 27 24.32 7.67 3.30
C LYS A 27 23.61 8.72 2.42
N THR A 28 23.26 8.36 1.20
CA THR A 28 22.52 9.24 0.29
C THR A 28 21.11 9.53 0.82
N LEU A 29 20.37 8.49 1.25
CA LEU A 29 19.04 8.66 1.81
C LEU A 29 19.05 9.44 3.12
N GLU A 30 20.05 9.25 3.98
CA GLU A 30 20.24 10.04 5.20
C GLU A 30 20.44 11.53 4.88
N ASN A 31 21.26 11.86 3.89
CA ASN A 31 21.44 13.24 3.44
C ASN A 31 20.17 13.84 2.82
N ILE A 32 19.37 13.04 2.10
CA ILE A 32 18.11 13.48 1.51
C ILE A 32 17.07 13.72 2.62
N SER A 33 16.84 12.73 3.49
CA SER A 33 15.84 12.80 4.54
C SER A 33 16.12 13.93 5.53
N SER A 34 17.39 14.24 5.82
CA SER A 34 17.75 15.36 6.70
C SER A 34 17.47 16.75 6.10
N ARG A 35 17.24 16.85 4.80
CA ARG A 35 16.99 18.12 4.06
C ARG A 35 15.56 18.27 3.58
N MET A 36 14.77 17.21 3.63
CA MET A 36 13.40 17.17 3.16
C MET A 36 12.42 17.03 4.34
N ASN A 37 11.25 17.63 4.22
CA ASN A 37 10.21 17.50 5.25
C ASN A 37 9.57 16.10 5.27
N SER A 38 9.55 15.43 4.11
CA SER A 38 9.05 14.06 3.98
C SER A 38 9.65 13.37 2.76
N LEU A 39 9.85 12.07 2.86
CA LEU A 39 10.42 11.21 1.82
C LEU A 39 9.51 10.02 1.57
N TYR A 40 8.97 9.93 0.37
CA TYR A 40 8.14 8.82 -0.10
C TYR A 40 8.92 7.98 -1.08
N LEU A 41 8.96 6.68 -0.86
CA LEU A 41 9.74 5.76 -1.68
C LEU A 41 8.83 4.73 -2.37
N TYR A 42 9.11 4.44 -3.64
CA TYR A 42 8.44 3.38 -4.38
C TYR A 42 9.01 2.01 -4.02
N THR A 43 8.16 1.07 -3.58
CA THR A 43 8.52 -0.31 -3.26
C THR A 43 9.88 -0.43 -2.55
N PRO A 44 10.12 0.34 -1.47
CA PRO A 44 11.43 0.40 -0.83
C PRO A 44 11.76 -0.92 -0.12
N ASN A 45 13.02 -1.32 -0.20
CA ASN A 45 13.53 -2.43 0.61
C ASN A 45 13.69 -2.03 2.09
N ASP A 46 13.71 -3.00 2.97
CA ASP A 46 13.78 -2.86 4.42
C ASP A 46 14.90 -1.93 4.92
N TYR A 47 16.07 -2.00 4.30
CA TYR A 47 17.23 -1.16 4.65
C TYR A 47 17.02 0.35 4.39
N THR A 48 15.94 0.72 3.69
CA THR A 48 15.60 2.11 3.38
C THR A 48 14.46 2.65 4.25
N TRP A 49 13.70 1.78 4.92
CA TRP A 49 12.48 2.15 5.67
C TRP A 49 12.72 3.21 6.75
N LYS A 50 13.86 3.17 7.44
CA LYS A 50 14.18 4.15 8.48
C LYS A 50 14.29 5.60 7.97
N PHE A 51 14.37 5.80 6.65
CA PHE A 51 14.46 7.13 6.02
C PHE A 51 13.15 7.55 5.37
N ALA A 52 12.17 6.64 5.26
CA ALA A 52 10.94 6.84 4.52
C ALA A 52 9.78 7.22 5.46
N ASP A 53 9.05 8.26 5.09
CA ASP A 53 7.77 8.63 5.70
C ASP A 53 6.60 7.94 5.01
N GLY A 54 6.78 7.52 3.76
CA GLY A 54 5.76 6.81 2.98
C GLY A 54 6.31 5.72 2.07
N PHE A 55 5.57 4.61 2.00
CA PHE A 55 5.80 3.47 1.13
C PHE A 55 4.75 3.48 0.00
N LEU A 56 5.16 3.79 -1.21
CA LEU A 56 4.29 3.81 -2.39
C LEU A 56 4.26 2.44 -3.07
N GLU A 57 3.11 2.07 -3.66
CA GLU A 57 2.88 0.79 -4.31
C GLU A 57 3.13 -0.42 -3.39
N THR A 58 2.59 -0.38 -2.19
CA THR A 58 2.68 -1.49 -1.25
C THR A 58 1.96 -2.72 -1.82
N PRO A 59 2.61 -3.90 -1.89
CA PRO A 59 1.97 -5.12 -2.37
C PRO A 59 0.72 -5.46 -1.54
N MET A 60 -0.42 -5.62 -2.22
CA MET A 60 -1.70 -5.96 -1.59
C MET A 60 -2.05 -7.45 -1.74
N ASN A 61 -1.31 -8.18 -2.57
CA ASN A 61 -1.50 -9.60 -2.82
C ASN A 61 -0.19 -10.34 -2.63
N ASN A 62 -0.29 -11.63 -2.32
CA ASN A 62 0.82 -12.57 -2.35
C ASN A 62 0.66 -13.54 -3.53
N SER A 63 1.53 -14.54 -3.60
CA SER A 63 1.53 -15.53 -4.67
C SER A 63 0.32 -16.48 -4.65
N GLN A 64 -0.43 -16.53 -3.55
CA GLN A 64 -1.58 -17.40 -3.34
C GLN A 64 -1.36 -18.83 -3.84
N TYR A 65 -0.41 -19.54 -3.20
CA TYR A 65 -0.16 -20.94 -3.53
C TYR A 65 -1.39 -21.80 -3.25
N LEU A 66 -1.50 -22.93 -3.95
CA LEU A 66 -2.68 -23.81 -3.98
C LEU A 66 -3.22 -24.21 -2.59
N PHE A 67 -2.39 -24.22 -1.57
CA PHE A 67 -2.73 -24.63 -0.21
C PHE A 67 -2.89 -23.44 0.77
N GLU A 68 -2.82 -22.21 0.29
CA GLU A 68 -3.08 -21.04 1.13
C GLU A 68 -4.57 -20.83 1.32
N THR A 69 -5.01 -20.76 2.57
CA THR A 69 -6.41 -20.54 2.95
C THR A 69 -6.69 -19.10 3.35
N ASP A 70 -5.65 -18.34 3.71
CA ASP A 70 -5.74 -16.94 4.13
C ASP A 70 -4.43 -16.21 3.82
N THR A 71 -4.54 -14.92 3.53
CA THR A 71 -3.39 -14.05 3.29
C THR A 71 -3.19 -13.12 4.48
N VAL A 72 -2.10 -13.33 5.22
CA VAL A 72 -1.70 -12.43 6.29
C VAL A 72 -0.97 -11.22 5.70
N PRO A 73 -1.44 -9.97 5.93
CA PRO A 73 -0.78 -8.76 5.45
C PRO A 73 0.46 -8.40 6.27
N PHE A 74 1.47 -9.28 6.25
CA PHE A 74 2.64 -9.17 7.11
C PHE A 74 3.36 -7.83 6.95
N LEU A 75 3.56 -7.37 5.71
CA LEU A 75 4.24 -6.11 5.44
C LEU A 75 3.47 -4.93 6.06
N GLN A 76 2.16 -4.88 5.89
CA GLN A 76 1.31 -3.82 6.42
C GLN A 76 1.28 -3.82 7.95
N ILE A 77 1.25 -4.99 8.57
CA ILE A 77 1.36 -5.13 10.02
C ILE A 77 2.68 -4.54 10.53
N VAL A 78 3.79 -4.82 9.85
CA VAL A 78 5.12 -4.29 10.22
C VAL A 78 5.21 -2.78 10.03
N LEU A 79 4.64 -2.23 8.95
CA LEU A 79 4.71 -0.81 8.62
C LEU A 79 3.72 0.03 9.43
N SER A 80 2.60 -0.54 9.86
CA SER A 80 1.51 0.16 10.54
C SER A 80 2.00 0.96 11.73
N GLY A 81 1.52 2.18 11.88
CA GLY A 81 1.89 3.11 12.95
C GLY A 81 3.31 3.69 12.85
N SER A 82 4.11 3.29 11.85
CA SER A 82 5.49 3.77 11.68
C SER A 82 5.71 4.47 10.34
N ILE A 83 5.16 3.96 9.26
CA ILE A 83 5.30 4.49 7.91
C ILE A 83 3.92 4.49 7.26
N ASP A 84 3.52 5.60 6.64
CA ASP A 84 2.31 5.62 5.81
C ASP A 84 2.52 4.76 4.56
N TYR A 85 1.58 3.89 4.21
CA TYR A 85 1.70 3.05 3.03
C TYR A 85 0.45 3.12 2.15
N TYR A 86 0.72 3.04 0.84
CA TYR A 86 -0.25 3.33 -0.20
C TYR A 86 -0.45 2.11 -1.11
N THR A 87 -1.69 1.91 -1.56
CA THR A 87 -2.01 0.85 -2.52
C THR A 87 -1.25 1.04 -3.83
N PRO A 88 -1.11 0.01 -4.67
CA PRO A 88 -0.86 0.20 -6.09
C PRO A 88 -1.91 1.14 -6.72
N TYR A 89 -1.59 1.73 -7.85
CA TYR A 89 -2.50 2.68 -8.50
C TYR A 89 -3.84 2.04 -8.82
N ILE A 90 -4.89 2.50 -8.14
CA ILE A 90 -6.26 1.97 -8.24
C ILE A 90 -6.77 2.04 -9.68
N ASN A 91 -6.42 3.09 -10.41
CA ASN A 91 -6.87 3.30 -11.79
C ASN A 91 -6.00 2.62 -12.86
N ASN A 92 -5.05 1.80 -12.46
CA ASN A 92 -4.23 1.00 -13.38
C ASN A 92 -4.67 -0.48 -13.46
N SER A 93 -5.62 -0.90 -12.65
CA SER A 93 -6.12 -2.28 -12.60
C SER A 93 -7.65 -2.31 -12.61
N PHE A 94 -8.22 -3.51 -12.77
CA PHE A 94 -9.64 -3.73 -12.54
C PHE A 94 -9.91 -3.62 -11.03
N PHE A 95 -10.23 -2.41 -10.60
CA PHE A 95 -10.48 -2.11 -9.20
C PHE A 95 -11.90 -2.54 -8.81
N SER A 96 -11.98 -3.46 -7.89
CA SER A 96 -13.22 -4.07 -7.42
C SER A 96 -13.63 -3.55 -6.03
N ARG A 97 -14.84 -3.89 -5.61
CA ARG A 97 -15.30 -3.66 -4.23
C ARG A 97 -14.38 -4.35 -3.21
N GLU A 98 -13.90 -5.53 -3.55
CA GLU A 98 -13.01 -6.31 -2.70
C GLU A 98 -11.66 -5.61 -2.48
N ASP A 99 -11.15 -4.89 -3.47
CA ASP A 99 -9.90 -4.13 -3.33
C ASP A 99 -10.05 -2.95 -2.35
N ILE A 100 -11.22 -2.31 -2.31
CA ILE A 100 -11.53 -1.28 -1.30
C ILE A 100 -11.54 -1.90 0.11
N LEU A 101 -12.26 -2.99 0.28
CA LEU A 101 -12.33 -3.69 1.57
C LEU A 101 -10.96 -4.16 2.03
N LYS A 102 -10.16 -4.68 1.11
CA LYS A 102 -8.78 -5.10 1.37
C LYS A 102 -7.89 -3.92 1.76
N SER A 103 -8.08 -2.76 1.13
CA SER A 103 -7.37 -1.54 1.53
C SER A 103 -7.72 -1.13 2.95
N ILE A 104 -8.99 -1.23 3.34
CA ILE A 104 -9.47 -0.94 4.70
C ILE A 104 -8.91 -1.97 5.69
N GLU A 105 -9.01 -3.27 5.39
CA GLU A 105 -8.47 -4.33 6.24
C GLU A 105 -6.96 -4.15 6.50
N TYR A 106 -6.21 -3.85 5.45
CA TYR A 106 -4.76 -3.71 5.53
C TYR A 106 -4.32 -2.34 6.06
N GLY A 107 -5.23 -1.37 6.21
CA GLY A 107 -4.92 -0.01 6.64
C GLY A 107 -4.19 0.81 5.58
N ALA A 108 -4.27 0.44 4.30
CA ALA A 108 -3.55 1.09 3.21
C ALA A 108 -4.33 2.30 2.65
N LEU A 109 -3.61 3.37 2.34
CA LEU A 109 -4.18 4.57 1.74
C LEU A 109 -4.32 4.41 0.22
N PRO A 110 -5.38 4.97 -0.41
CA PRO A 110 -5.58 4.85 -1.84
C PRO A 110 -4.58 5.67 -2.64
N SER A 111 -4.12 5.13 -3.77
CA SER A 111 -3.19 5.78 -4.69
C SER A 111 -3.73 5.79 -6.12
N PHE A 112 -3.51 6.90 -6.84
CA PHE A 112 -3.94 7.08 -8.23
C PHE A 112 -2.82 7.71 -9.05
N ILE A 113 -2.66 7.29 -10.30
CA ILE A 113 -1.81 7.98 -11.26
C ILE A 113 -2.65 8.86 -12.17
N LEU A 114 -2.34 10.14 -12.27
CA LEU A 114 -3.19 11.11 -12.92
C LEU A 114 -2.43 11.95 -13.94
N THR A 115 -3.09 12.18 -15.07
CA THR A 115 -2.65 13.13 -16.10
C THR A 115 -3.71 14.19 -16.34
N TRP A 116 -3.27 15.36 -16.80
CA TRP A 116 -4.19 16.43 -17.17
C TRP A 116 -4.84 16.19 -18.54
N VAL A 117 -4.09 15.55 -19.46
CA VAL A 117 -4.48 15.30 -20.83
C VAL A 117 -4.90 13.86 -21.06
N ASP A 118 -5.54 13.60 -22.20
CA ASP A 118 -6.01 12.28 -22.59
C ASP A 118 -4.87 11.26 -22.75
N ASN A 119 -5.12 10.03 -22.37
CA ASN A 119 -4.17 8.92 -22.36
C ASN A 119 -3.51 8.62 -23.70
N TYR A 120 -4.19 8.89 -24.83
CA TYR A 120 -3.61 8.63 -26.14
C TYR A 120 -2.29 9.38 -26.36
N LYS A 121 -2.05 10.48 -25.65
CA LYS A 121 -0.80 11.25 -25.73
C LYS A 121 0.39 10.55 -25.07
N ILE A 122 0.11 9.68 -24.10
CA ILE A 122 1.18 8.93 -23.40
C ILE A 122 1.51 7.57 -24.07
N LYS A 123 0.72 7.12 -25.05
CA LYS A 123 0.92 5.82 -25.74
C LYS A 123 2.31 5.63 -26.37
N LYS A 124 3.01 6.72 -26.70
CA LYS A 124 4.36 6.69 -27.30
C LYS A 124 5.46 7.02 -26.26
N THR A 125 5.14 6.95 -24.98
CA THR A 125 6.07 7.20 -23.88
C THR A 125 6.29 5.92 -23.07
N PRO A 126 7.26 5.84 -22.16
CA PRO A 126 7.42 4.72 -21.24
C PRO A 126 6.20 4.44 -20.35
N LEU A 127 5.22 5.34 -20.31
CA LEU A 127 3.98 5.23 -19.50
C LEU A 127 2.78 4.71 -20.34
N TRP A 128 3.03 4.04 -21.45
CA TRP A 128 2.01 3.55 -22.39
C TRP A 128 1.07 2.50 -21.78
N ASP A 129 1.48 1.82 -20.75
CA ASP A 129 0.76 0.76 -20.04
C ASP A 129 -0.25 1.28 -19.00
N TYR A 130 -0.38 2.60 -18.85
CA TYR A 130 -1.42 3.19 -17.99
C TYR A 130 -2.67 3.55 -18.84
N PRO A 131 -3.73 2.70 -18.82
CA PRO A 131 -4.83 2.81 -19.77
C PRO A 131 -5.81 3.95 -19.48
N SER A 132 -5.91 4.42 -18.23
CA SER A 132 -6.89 5.41 -17.82
C SER A 132 -6.35 6.29 -16.71
N THR A 133 -5.84 7.48 -17.08
CA THR A 133 -5.18 8.39 -16.11
C THR A 133 -5.73 9.82 -16.12
N LYS A 134 -6.66 10.17 -17.03
CA LYS A 134 -7.16 11.55 -17.13
C LYS A 134 -7.91 11.95 -15.86
N PHE A 135 -7.46 13.00 -15.20
CA PHE A 135 -8.04 13.48 -13.94
C PHE A 135 -9.55 13.74 -14.02
N ALA A 136 -10.00 14.36 -15.11
CA ALA A 136 -11.42 14.69 -15.27
C ALA A 136 -12.35 13.47 -15.20
N ASP A 137 -11.86 12.30 -15.69
CA ASP A 137 -12.63 11.06 -15.71
C ASP A 137 -12.65 10.36 -14.35
N TRP A 138 -11.65 10.62 -13.52
CA TRP A 138 -11.45 9.96 -12.21
C TRP A 138 -11.86 10.80 -11.00
N LYS A 139 -12.06 12.10 -11.17
CA LYS A 139 -12.29 13.05 -10.06
C LYS A 139 -13.37 12.59 -9.06
N GLU A 140 -14.53 12.18 -9.55
CA GLU A 140 -15.65 11.76 -8.70
C GLU A 140 -15.34 10.43 -7.99
N LYS A 141 -14.76 9.48 -8.73
CA LYS A 141 -14.38 8.17 -8.17
C LYS A 141 -13.27 8.28 -7.13
N ILE A 142 -12.32 9.18 -7.32
CA ILE A 142 -11.28 9.48 -6.32
C ILE A 142 -11.91 9.93 -5.01
N LEU A 143 -12.86 10.87 -5.07
CA LEU A 143 -13.55 11.38 -3.88
C LEU A 143 -14.36 10.29 -3.18
N GLU A 144 -15.06 9.46 -3.94
CA GLU A 144 -15.83 8.33 -3.40
C GLU A 144 -14.92 7.36 -2.64
N VAL A 145 -13.87 6.85 -3.30
CA VAL A 145 -12.93 5.89 -2.72
C VAL A 145 -12.17 6.49 -1.53
N TYR A 146 -11.73 7.74 -1.66
CA TYR A 146 -11.03 8.44 -0.58
C TYR A 146 -11.92 8.56 0.65
N ASN A 147 -13.17 9.04 0.49
CA ASN A 147 -14.07 9.24 1.61
C ASN A 147 -14.36 7.91 2.32
N GLU A 148 -14.64 6.86 1.57
CA GLU A 148 -14.93 5.55 2.14
C GLU A 148 -13.76 4.98 2.95
N ILE A 149 -12.57 4.95 2.36
CA ILE A 149 -11.37 4.45 3.04
C ILE A 149 -11.01 5.36 4.23
N ASN A 150 -11.06 6.68 4.05
CA ASN A 150 -10.76 7.62 5.12
C ASN A 150 -11.75 7.51 6.29
N ASP A 151 -13.04 7.35 6.02
CA ASP A 151 -14.04 7.21 7.08
C ASP A 151 -13.81 5.95 7.91
N ALA A 152 -13.39 4.87 7.29
CA ALA A 152 -13.00 3.65 8.00
C ALA A 152 -11.70 3.83 8.81
N LEU A 153 -10.67 4.45 8.21
CA LEU A 153 -9.32 4.48 8.77
C LEU A 153 -8.99 5.70 9.64
N LYS A 154 -9.70 6.82 9.53
CA LYS A 154 -9.37 8.09 10.23
C LYS A 154 -9.14 7.97 11.74
N ASN A 155 -9.76 6.99 12.37
CA ASN A 155 -9.66 6.79 13.82
C ASN A 155 -8.54 5.81 14.24
N VAL A 156 -7.91 5.14 13.28
CA VAL A 156 -6.86 4.13 13.50
C VAL A 156 -5.56 4.47 12.77
N ARG A 157 -5.59 5.46 11.89
CA ARG A 157 -4.39 5.92 11.18
C ARG A 157 -3.30 6.38 12.18
N GLY A 158 -2.06 5.98 11.92
CA GLY A 158 -0.92 6.25 12.80
C GLY A 158 -0.81 5.32 14.00
N TYR A 159 -1.71 4.34 14.14
CA TYR A 159 -1.63 3.31 15.18
C TYR A 159 -1.24 1.96 14.59
N LYS A 160 -0.51 1.17 15.36
CA LYS A 160 -0.07 -0.17 14.94
C LYS A 160 -1.23 -1.14 14.91
N ILE A 161 -1.24 -2.02 13.92
CA ILE A 161 -2.07 -3.22 13.93
C ILE A 161 -1.45 -4.18 14.94
N VAL A 162 -2.23 -4.57 15.95
CA VAL A 162 -1.77 -5.46 17.03
C VAL A 162 -2.33 -6.87 16.89
N ASP A 163 -3.47 -7.01 16.21
CA ASP A 163 -4.08 -8.31 15.97
C ASP A 163 -4.92 -8.30 14.69
N ARG A 164 -5.02 -9.45 14.05
CA ARG A 164 -5.89 -9.74 12.91
C ARG A 164 -6.52 -11.10 13.09
N ILE A 165 -7.81 -11.13 13.24
CA ILE A 165 -8.59 -12.32 13.59
C ILE A 165 -9.57 -12.61 12.47
N VAL A 166 -9.47 -13.79 11.88
CA VAL A 166 -10.50 -14.33 10.97
C VAL A 166 -11.61 -14.93 11.83
N LEU A 167 -12.74 -14.24 11.91
CA LEU A 167 -13.90 -14.67 12.71
C LEU A 167 -14.64 -15.81 12.02
N GLU A 168 -14.83 -15.67 10.71
CA GLU A 168 -15.42 -16.66 9.80
C GLU A 168 -14.79 -16.50 8.41
N PRO A 169 -14.90 -17.47 7.51
CA PRO A 169 -14.45 -17.30 6.13
C PRO A 169 -15.04 -16.06 5.48
N GLY A 170 -14.20 -15.09 5.13
CA GLY A 170 -14.62 -13.80 4.57
C GLY A 170 -15.04 -12.74 5.58
N VAL A 171 -14.86 -12.95 6.89
CA VAL A 171 -15.09 -11.92 7.93
C VAL A 171 -13.84 -11.75 8.80
N VAL A 172 -13.25 -10.57 8.76
CA VAL A 172 -11.97 -10.28 9.40
C VAL A 172 -12.12 -9.11 10.37
N LEU A 173 -11.56 -9.27 11.57
CA LEU A 173 -11.45 -8.22 12.59
C LEU A 173 -9.99 -7.80 12.70
N VAL A 174 -9.70 -6.51 12.51
CA VAL A 174 -8.37 -5.93 12.67
C VAL A 174 -8.37 -5.04 13.92
N VAL A 175 -7.48 -5.30 14.84
CA VAL A 175 -7.38 -4.58 16.12
C VAL A 175 -6.13 -3.70 16.13
N TYR A 176 -6.30 -2.46 16.57
CA TYR A 176 -5.24 -1.47 16.66
C TYR A 176 -4.81 -1.20 18.11
N GLU A 177 -3.59 -0.71 18.33
CA GLU A 177 -3.03 -0.44 19.65
C GLU A 177 -3.84 0.57 20.49
N ASN A 178 -4.61 1.46 19.83
CA ASN A 178 -5.53 2.38 20.49
C ASN A 178 -6.85 1.73 20.93
N LYS A 179 -6.92 0.39 20.95
CA LYS A 179 -8.10 -0.44 21.33
C LYS A 179 -9.31 -0.26 20.41
N LYS A 180 -9.14 0.37 19.25
CA LYS A 180 -10.17 0.38 18.21
C LYS A 180 -9.98 -0.82 17.30
N ALA A 181 -11.09 -1.27 16.73
CA ALA A 181 -11.09 -2.37 15.78
C ALA A 181 -11.93 -2.01 14.56
N ILE A 182 -11.53 -2.56 13.43
CA ILE A 182 -12.26 -2.50 12.16
C ILE A 182 -12.70 -3.92 11.83
N LEU A 183 -13.96 -4.11 11.52
CA LEU A 183 -14.51 -5.37 11.06
C LEU A 183 -14.83 -5.23 9.58
N VAL A 184 -14.27 -6.13 8.77
CA VAL A 184 -14.46 -6.18 7.32
C VAL A 184 -15.23 -7.45 6.97
N ASN A 185 -16.33 -7.28 6.25
CA ASN A 185 -17.18 -8.37 5.78
C ASN A 185 -17.10 -8.48 4.24
N TYR A 186 -16.38 -9.47 3.74
CA TYR A 186 -16.27 -9.77 2.31
C TYR A 186 -17.44 -10.60 1.77
N THR A 187 -18.28 -11.14 2.66
CA THR A 187 -19.38 -12.03 2.26
C THR A 187 -20.55 -11.26 1.67
N ASN A 188 -21.48 -11.97 1.05
CA ASN A 188 -22.74 -11.40 0.55
C ASN A 188 -23.86 -11.41 1.59
N ASP A 189 -23.56 -11.86 2.82
CA ASP A 189 -24.54 -12.00 3.90
C ASP A 189 -24.27 -10.98 5.01
N ILE A 190 -25.33 -10.66 5.76
CA ILE A 190 -25.22 -9.80 6.93
C ILE A 190 -24.52 -10.58 8.05
N TYR A 191 -23.42 -10.04 8.56
CA TYR A 191 -22.73 -10.61 9.71
C TYR A 191 -23.14 -9.93 11.01
N LYS A 192 -23.44 -10.71 12.03
CA LYS A 192 -23.78 -10.18 13.36
C LYS A 192 -22.58 -10.27 14.29
N PHE A 193 -22.01 -9.13 14.62
CA PHE A 193 -20.92 -9.04 15.56
C PHE A 193 -21.40 -8.36 16.84
N ASP A 194 -21.41 -9.10 17.94
CA ASP A 194 -21.94 -8.63 19.22
C ASP A 194 -23.43 -8.20 19.08
N LYS A 195 -23.75 -6.94 19.26
CA LYS A 195 -25.10 -6.38 19.05
C LYS A 195 -25.26 -5.55 17.77
N LYS A 196 -24.22 -5.53 16.93
CA LYS A 196 -24.22 -4.76 15.69
C LYS A 196 -24.39 -5.67 14.48
N LEU A 197 -25.13 -5.18 13.49
CA LEU A 197 -25.22 -5.80 12.17
C LEU A 197 -24.19 -5.15 11.25
N VAL A 198 -23.42 -5.97 10.58
CA VAL A 198 -22.42 -5.55 9.58
C VAL A 198 -22.94 -5.96 8.22
N ASN A 199 -23.10 -4.99 7.35
CA ASN A 199 -23.66 -5.21 6.03
C ASN A 199 -22.77 -6.12 5.17
N PRO A 200 -23.35 -6.76 4.14
CA PRO A 200 -22.57 -7.46 3.14
C PRO A 200 -21.56 -6.53 2.47
N ARG A 201 -20.37 -7.05 2.18
CA ARG A 201 -19.32 -6.33 1.50
C ARG A 201 -19.02 -4.93 2.08
N SER A 202 -18.87 -4.89 3.41
CA SER A 202 -18.59 -3.67 4.19
C SER A 202 -17.45 -3.85 5.21
#